data_73ce68c04271ef9207d90c3b38417658
#
_entry.id   73ce68c04271ef9207d90c3b38417658
#
_cell.length_a   1.000
_cell.length_b   1.000
_cell.length_c   1.000
_cell.angle_alpha   90.00
_cell.angle_beta   90.00
_cell.angle_gamma   90.00
#
_symmetry.space_group_name_H-M   'P 1'
#
loop_
_entity.id
_entity.type
_entity.pdbx_description
1 polymer ?
#
loop_
_entity_poly.entity_id
_entity_poly.type
_entity_poly.pdbx_seq_one_letter_code
_entity_poly.pdbx_strand_id
1 'polypeptide(L)'
;MNFAQRTLQRVAPAGLACALSLGSAAPAHAASPTALERRLEESLRLIDALTHRLEQVEKQLADAKTPAAAPPAAAVSTDARLEVVERTMNQLTAPGNRDLREPGLPLHGFADVGFSHSRRAPPGQRDGFAIGSLDFYLTPEFGANVKTLMELNFGATSDGGTTVDLERMQIGYAFGDALTVWLGRFHTPFGYWNMAYHHGGEIQPSILRPRMLDFEDDGGILPVHTTGAWATGGVRVGPDKLVYNIYVGNGARIADGELSPNPQGDDNRNKAVGLGLNYRFGGKLDGLVLGVNALRQTVGAYDAKDTLTSRTELNLVGGHAAYEMNDWLIVAEYYRMINLDLSSGTGRHGSGAGYLHVGYAFQERWAPYYRFEKASLDQTDKYFMAQANGRSYSRHVVGLRYNLDPRAAVKFELNRTDDKGVGHPTDQFRLQYAIGF
;
A
#
# COMPACT_ATOMS: atom_id res chain seq x y z
N MET A 1 54.64 17.61 -4.74
CA MET A 1 55.54 16.76 -3.94
C MET A 1 54.59 15.80 -3.20
N ASN A 2 54.35 14.68 -3.81
CA ASN A 2 54.84 13.33 -3.56
C ASN A 2 54.50 12.78 -2.17
N PHE A 3 53.53 11.85 -2.15
CA PHE A 3 53.64 10.46 -1.65
C PHE A 3 52.23 9.85 -1.90
N ALA A 4 51.87 9.16 -2.85
CA ALA A 4 52.21 7.97 -3.65
C ALA A 4 52.47 6.70 -2.82
N GLN A 5 51.56 5.75 -3.08
CA GLN A 5 51.76 4.30 -3.12
C GLN A 5 52.04 3.53 -1.83
N ARG A 6 51.15 2.61 -1.60
CA ARG A 6 51.24 1.19 -1.22
C ARG A 6 49.99 0.82 -0.41
N THR A 7 49.18 -0.19 -0.70
CA THR A 7 49.53 -1.57 -0.96
C THR A 7 48.35 -2.30 -1.61
N LEU A 8 48.54 -2.82 -2.79
CA LEU A 8 47.71 -3.88 -3.38
C LEU A 8 48.05 -5.20 -2.68
N GLN A 9 47.18 -5.77 -1.89
CA GLN A 9 47.26 -7.20 -1.55
C GLN A 9 46.30 -7.98 -2.44
N ARG A 10 46.93 -8.82 -3.27
CA ARG A 10 46.28 -9.83 -4.11
C ARG A 10 45.61 -10.87 -3.21
N VAL A 11 44.31 -11.08 -3.36
CA VAL A 11 43.63 -12.30 -2.93
C VAL A 11 43.41 -13.15 -4.17
N ALA A 12 44.04 -14.28 -4.21
CA ALA A 12 43.93 -15.28 -5.25
C ALA A 12 42.51 -15.92 -5.24
N PRO A 13 41.97 -16.30 -6.39
CA PRO A 13 40.71 -17.05 -6.42
C PRO A 13 40.97 -18.50 -6.02
N ALA A 14 40.34 -18.92 -4.93
CA ALA A 14 40.24 -20.33 -4.59
C ALA A 14 39.32 -21.01 -5.61
N GLY A 15 39.95 -21.82 -6.48
CA GLY A 15 39.23 -22.65 -7.43
C GLY A 15 38.40 -23.72 -6.71
N LEU A 16 37.11 -23.68 -6.90
CA LEU A 16 36.22 -24.77 -6.52
C LEU A 16 36.28 -25.83 -7.61
N ALA A 17 37.11 -26.84 -7.40
CA ALA A 17 37.15 -28.05 -8.23
C ALA A 17 35.86 -28.86 -7.93
N CYS A 18 34.90 -28.78 -8.83
CA CYS A 18 33.76 -29.70 -8.84
C CYS A 18 34.25 -31.04 -9.38
N ALA A 19 34.45 -32.01 -8.49
CA ALA A 19 34.70 -33.39 -8.86
C ALA A 19 33.44 -33.97 -9.52
N LEU A 20 33.53 -34.18 -10.83
CA LEU A 20 32.57 -34.99 -11.58
C LEU A 20 32.75 -36.46 -11.15
N SER A 21 31.97 -36.91 -10.20
CA SER A 21 31.77 -38.36 -9.99
C SER A 21 30.82 -38.84 -11.09
N LEU A 22 31.38 -39.55 -12.03
CA LEU A 22 30.66 -40.41 -12.97
C LEU A 22 29.95 -41.52 -12.16
N GLY A 23 28.75 -41.20 -11.71
CA GLY A 23 27.79 -42.20 -11.21
C GLY A 23 27.24 -42.97 -12.41
N SER A 24 27.48 -44.26 -12.42
CA SER A 24 26.95 -45.24 -13.37
C SER A 24 25.47 -45.02 -13.60
N ALA A 25 25.08 -44.77 -14.85
CA ALA A 25 23.71 -44.75 -15.30
C ALA A 25 23.09 -46.15 -15.05
N ALA A 26 22.23 -46.25 -14.05
CA ALA A 26 21.30 -47.36 -13.93
C ALA A 26 20.39 -47.35 -15.17
N PRO A 27 20.11 -48.50 -15.78
CA PRO A 27 19.24 -48.53 -16.94
C PRO A 27 17.85 -48.04 -16.56
N ALA A 28 17.34 -47.05 -17.28
CA ALA A 28 15.95 -46.61 -17.17
C ALA A 28 15.07 -47.84 -17.38
N HIS A 29 14.39 -48.24 -16.33
CA HIS A 29 13.39 -49.30 -16.43
C HIS A 29 12.28 -48.76 -17.36
N ALA A 30 12.20 -49.28 -18.58
CA ALA A 30 11.08 -49.10 -19.45
C ALA A 30 9.83 -49.55 -18.66
N ALA A 31 8.89 -48.63 -18.48
CA ALA A 31 7.62 -48.92 -17.80
C ALA A 31 6.99 -50.12 -18.48
N SER A 32 6.59 -51.15 -17.69
CA SER A 32 5.96 -52.33 -18.22
C SER A 32 4.72 -51.95 -19.07
N PRO A 33 4.39 -52.66 -20.16
CA PRO A 33 3.22 -52.38 -20.97
C PRO A 33 1.95 -52.16 -20.17
N THR A 34 1.76 -52.92 -19.08
CA THR A 34 0.64 -52.79 -18.14
C THR A 34 0.64 -51.50 -17.32
N ALA A 35 1.77 -50.85 -17.11
CA ALA A 35 1.84 -49.55 -16.44
C ALA A 35 1.51 -48.39 -17.40
N LEU A 36 1.87 -48.55 -18.67
CA LEU A 36 1.52 -47.59 -19.74
C LEU A 36 0.03 -47.65 -20.06
N GLU A 37 -0.52 -48.87 -20.17
CA GLU A 37 -1.95 -49.08 -20.39
C GLU A 37 -2.80 -48.48 -19.25
N ARG A 38 -2.40 -48.69 -18.00
CA ARG A 38 -3.06 -48.09 -16.84
C ARG A 38 -3.07 -46.56 -16.85
N ARG A 39 -1.95 -45.95 -17.22
CA ARG A 39 -1.83 -44.48 -17.38
C ARG A 39 -2.67 -43.97 -18.55
N LEU A 40 -2.78 -44.73 -19.61
CA LEU A 40 -3.64 -44.40 -20.75
C LEU A 40 -5.11 -44.44 -20.34
N GLU A 41 -5.55 -45.50 -19.63
CA GLU A 41 -6.90 -45.59 -19.09
C GLU A 41 -7.24 -44.47 -18.10
N GLU A 42 -6.34 -44.12 -17.22
CA GLU A 42 -6.51 -43.00 -16.29
C GLU A 42 -6.64 -41.66 -17.06
N SER A 43 -5.82 -41.46 -18.08
CA SER A 43 -5.87 -40.26 -18.92
C SER A 43 -7.17 -40.17 -19.73
N LEU A 44 -7.66 -41.31 -20.26
CA LEU A 44 -8.94 -41.37 -20.97
C LEU A 44 -10.13 -41.07 -20.03
N ARG A 45 -10.11 -41.59 -18.79
CA ARG A 45 -11.15 -41.29 -17.80
C ARG A 45 -11.12 -39.81 -17.39
N LEU A 46 -9.93 -39.20 -17.30
CA LEU A 46 -9.81 -37.77 -17.00
C LEU A 46 -10.35 -36.91 -18.13
N ILE A 47 -10.06 -37.29 -19.39
CA ILE A 47 -10.56 -36.60 -20.57
C ILE A 47 -12.11 -36.70 -20.63
N ASP A 48 -12.67 -37.86 -20.35
CA ASP A 48 -14.12 -38.07 -20.33
C ASP A 48 -14.79 -37.21 -19.24
N ALA A 49 -14.21 -37.19 -18.03
CA ALA A 49 -14.68 -36.35 -16.92
C ALA A 49 -14.59 -34.84 -17.22
N LEU A 50 -13.53 -34.40 -17.90
CA LEU A 50 -13.37 -33.00 -18.33
C LEU A 50 -14.35 -32.62 -19.42
N THR A 51 -14.62 -33.53 -20.36
CA THR A 51 -15.60 -33.33 -21.45
C THR A 51 -17.00 -33.18 -20.86
N HIS A 52 -17.40 -34.03 -19.94
CA HIS A 52 -18.69 -33.91 -19.26
C HIS A 52 -18.84 -32.63 -18.46
N ARG A 53 -17.75 -32.17 -17.85
CA ARG A 53 -17.73 -30.91 -17.09
C ARG A 53 -17.81 -29.69 -18.02
N LEU A 54 -17.19 -29.76 -19.17
CA LEU A 54 -17.30 -28.73 -20.23
C LEU A 54 -18.74 -28.60 -20.71
N GLU A 55 -19.40 -29.74 -21.03
CA GLU A 55 -20.82 -29.78 -21.43
C GLU A 55 -21.75 -29.20 -20.35
N GLN A 56 -21.46 -29.46 -19.06
CA GLN A 56 -22.22 -28.90 -17.93
C GLN A 56 -22.04 -27.35 -17.85
N VAL A 57 -20.82 -26.87 -18.01
CA VAL A 57 -20.53 -25.43 -18.02
C VAL A 57 -21.15 -24.74 -19.23
N GLU A 58 -21.08 -25.34 -20.42
CA GLU A 58 -21.74 -24.82 -21.64
C GLU A 58 -23.25 -24.76 -21.46
N LYS A 59 -23.86 -25.76 -20.85
CA LYS A 59 -25.30 -25.78 -20.54
C LYS A 59 -25.66 -24.69 -19.53
N GLN A 60 -24.85 -24.51 -18.46
CA GLN A 60 -25.06 -23.46 -17.48
C GLN A 60 -24.90 -22.06 -18.14
N LEU A 61 -23.97 -21.91 -19.08
CA LEU A 61 -23.77 -20.68 -19.83
C LEU A 61 -24.93 -20.39 -20.81
N ALA A 62 -25.48 -21.45 -21.42
CA ALA A 62 -26.64 -21.34 -22.27
C ALA A 62 -27.91 -20.99 -21.48
N ASP A 63 -28.10 -21.58 -20.31
CA ASP A 63 -29.20 -21.29 -19.40
C ASP A 63 -29.10 -19.88 -18.78
N ALA A 64 -27.87 -19.35 -18.58
CA ALA A 64 -27.60 -17.99 -18.12
C ALA A 64 -27.81 -16.91 -19.21
N LYS A 65 -27.90 -17.30 -20.48
CA LYS A 65 -28.18 -16.37 -21.62
C LYS A 65 -29.64 -16.07 -21.86
N THR A 66 -30.55 -16.64 -21.09
CA THR A 66 -31.95 -16.20 -21.12
C THR A 66 -32.03 -14.86 -20.38
N PRO A 67 -32.52 -13.75 -21.00
CA PRO A 67 -32.50 -12.45 -20.34
C PRO A 67 -33.60 -12.34 -19.27
N ALA A 68 -33.32 -12.85 -18.09
CA ALA A 68 -33.89 -12.28 -16.89
C ALA A 68 -33.16 -10.95 -16.69
N ALA A 69 -33.92 -9.87 -16.54
CA ALA A 69 -33.38 -8.54 -16.29
C ALA A 69 -32.30 -8.64 -15.22
N ALA A 70 -31.05 -8.39 -15.59
CA ALA A 70 -29.92 -8.37 -14.66
C ALA A 70 -30.24 -7.31 -13.61
N PRO A 71 -30.15 -7.62 -12.31
CA PRO A 71 -30.10 -6.58 -11.30
C PRO A 71 -28.92 -5.66 -11.68
N PRO A 72 -29.04 -4.33 -11.49
CA PRO A 72 -27.97 -3.40 -11.79
C PRO A 72 -26.73 -3.90 -11.04
N ALA A 73 -25.64 -4.11 -11.76
CA ALA A 73 -24.37 -4.48 -11.18
C ALA A 73 -24.00 -3.35 -10.20
N ALA A 74 -24.10 -3.66 -8.92
CA ALA A 74 -23.77 -2.72 -7.86
C ALA A 74 -22.29 -2.37 -8.04
N ALA A 75 -21.98 -1.08 -8.10
CA ALA A 75 -20.60 -0.61 -8.05
C ALA A 75 -19.92 -1.31 -6.88
N VAL A 76 -18.81 -1.99 -7.17
CA VAL A 76 -18.10 -2.75 -6.15
C VAL A 76 -17.50 -1.75 -5.18
N SER A 77 -18.06 -1.66 -3.97
CA SER A 77 -17.63 -0.74 -2.92
C SER A 77 -16.17 -1.01 -2.53
N THR A 78 -15.45 -0.04 -1.99
CA THR A 78 -14.06 -0.22 -1.51
C THR A 78 -14.04 -1.19 -0.32
N ASP A 79 -15.11 -1.25 0.48
CA ASP A 79 -15.30 -2.32 1.44
C ASP A 79 -15.46 -3.67 0.73
N ALA A 80 -16.17 -3.74 -0.38
CA ALA A 80 -16.22 -4.93 -1.22
C ALA A 80 -14.88 -5.18 -1.94
N ARG A 81 -14.09 -4.14 -2.26
CA ARG A 81 -12.73 -4.27 -2.78
C ARG A 81 -11.74 -4.63 -1.66
N LEU A 82 -11.85 -4.02 -0.48
CA LEU A 82 -11.11 -4.41 0.71
C LEU A 82 -11.55 -5.80 1.19
N GLU A 83 -12.85 -6.07 1.16
CA GLU A 83 -13.41 -7.40 1.43
C GLU A 83 -13.09 -8.37 0.30
N VAL A 84 -12.94 -7.93 -0.95
CA VAL A 84 -12.40 -8.74 -2.07
C VAL A 84 -10.90 -8.91 -1.91
N VAL A 85 -10.14 -7.93 -1.47
CA VAL A 85 -8.72 -8.08 -1.12
C VAL A 85 -8.58 -8.91 0.16
N GLU A 86 -9.37 -8.67 1.20
CA GLU A 86 -9.45 -9.51 2.41
C GLU A 86 -10.07 -10.88 2.10
N ARG A 87 -11.09 -10.99 1.23
CA ARG A 87 -11.68 -12.25 0.76
C ARG A 87 -10.77 -12.97 -0.22
N THR A 88 -10.08 -12.26 -1.10
CA THR A 88 -9.04 -12.85 -1.95
C THR A 88 -7.85 -13.26 -1.09
N MET A 89 -7.44 -12.48 -0.10
CA MET A 89 -6.48 -12.91 0.91
C MET A 89 -7.02 -14.05 1.78
N ASN A 90 -8.30 -14.04 2.18
CA ASN A 90 -8.93 -15.11 2.96
C ASN A 90 -9.33 -16.32 2.11
N GLN A 91 -9.69 -16.14 0.83
CA GLN A 91 -9.92 -17.24 -0.12
C GLN A 91 -8.60 -17.85 -0.60
N LEU A 92 -7.55 -17.03 -0.70
CA LEU A 92 -6.19 -17.53 -0.91
C LEU A 92 -5.66 -18.26 0.33
N THR A 93 -6.21 -18.02 1.53
CA THR A 93 -5.83 -18.67 2.79
C THR A 93 -6.83 -19.69 3.32
N ALA A 94 -7.98 -19.91 2.67
CA ALA A 94 -8.97 -20.90 3.12
C ALA A 94 -8.50 -22.35 2.89
N PRO A 95 -8.57 -23.23 3.91
CA PRO A 95 -8.04 -24.62 3.82
C PRO A 95 -8.75 -25.54 2.82
N GLY A 96 -9.87 -25.11 2.24
CA GLY A 96 -10.73 -25.95 1.39
C GLY A 96 -10.54 -25.85 -0.13
N ASN A 97 -9.69 -24.97 -0.60
CA ASN A 97 -9.58 -24.67 -2.04
C ASN A 97 -8.25 -25.15 -2.66
N ARG A 98 -7.66 -26.22 -2.10
CA ARG A 98 -6.37 -26.75 -2.55
C ARG A 98 -6.37 -27.37 -3.96
N ASP A 99 -7.54 -27.71 -4.50
CA ASP A 99 -7.63 -28.50 -5.74
C ASP A 99 -7.67 -27.67 -7.04
N LEU A 100 -7.68 -26.33 -6.96
CA LEU A 100 -7.75 -25.45 -8.15
C LEU A 100 -6.55 -24.51 -8.28
N ARG A 101 -5.52 -24.65 -7.47
CA ARG A 101 -4.33 -23.80 -7.56
C ARG A 101 -3.28 -24.48 -8.43
N GLU A 102 -2.93 -23.83 -9.53
CA GLU A 102 -1.63 -24.11 -10.12
C GLU A 102 -0.54 -23.85 -9.07
N PRO A 103 0.48 -24.70 -8.97
CA PRO A 103 1.57 -24.49 -8.05
C PRO A 103 2.40 -23.30 -8.56
N GLY A 104 1.99 -22.09 -8.20
CA GLY A 104 2.65 -20.84 -8.53
C GLY A 104 2.87 -19.99 -7.28
N LEU A 105 3.86 -19.13 -7.32
CA LEU A 105 4.04 -18.09 -6.32
C LEU A 105 2.83 -17.15 -6.40
N PRO A 106 2.09 -16.89 -5.31
CA PRO A 106 0.96 -15.96 -5.33
C PRO A 106 1.48 -14.52 -5.45
N LEU A 107 1.73 -14.13 -6.69
CA LEU A 107 2.25 -12.83 -7.09
C LEU A 107 1.12 -12.01 -7.68
N HIS A 108 0.89 -10.85 -7.11
CA HIS A 108 0.02 -9.80 -7.63
C HIS A 108 0.85 -8.54 -7.81
N GLY A 109 0.39 -7.63 -8.65
CA GLY A 109 1.14 -6.41 -8.86
C GLY A 109 0.29 -5.30 -9.43
N PHE A 110 0.90 -4.12 -9.42
CA PHE A 110 0.38 -2.92 -10.06
C PHE A 110 1.49 -2.27 -10.88
N ALA A 111 1.10 -1.61 -11.94
CA ALA A 111 2.03 -0.78 -12.69
C ALA A 111 1.29 0.45 -13.23
N ASP A 112 2.00 1.55 -13.35
CA ASP A 112 1.46 2.73 -13.99
C ASP A 112 2.49 3.50 -14.80
N VAL A 113 1.98 4.25 -15.76
CA VAL A 113 2.71 5.24 -16.54
C VAL A 113 1.91 6.52 -16.57
N GLY A 114 2.59 7.65 -16.60
CA GLY A 114 1.91 8.91 -16.51
C GLY A 114 2.55 10.01 -17.36
N PHE A 115 1.86 11.14 -17.37
CA PHE A 115 2.33 12.39 -17.90
C PHE A 115 1.96 13.50 -16.91
N SER A 116 2.87 14.43 -16.67
CA SER A 116 2.60 15.62 -15.86
C SER A 116 3.07 16.87 -16.54
N HIS A 117 2.35 17.96 -16.31
CA HIS A 117 2.74 19.30 -16.70
C HIS A 117 2.37 20.30 -15.60
N SER A 118 3.32 21.11 -15.20
CA SER A 118 3.15 22.06 -14.11
C SER A 118 3.34 23.48 -14.59
N ARG A 119 2.35 24.30 -14.35
CA ARG A 119 2.50 25.74 -14.50
C ARG A 119 3.10 26.32 -13.23
N ARG A 120 4.21 27.07 -13.37
CA ARG A 120 4.95 27.64 -12.24
C ARG A 120 5.51 26.57 -11.30
N ALA A 121 6.11 25.54 -11.90
CA ALA A 121 6.75 24.46 -11.16
C ALA A 121 7.84 24.99 -10.22
N PRO A 122 7.98 24.43 -9.03
CA PRO A 122 9.17 24.67 -8.20
C PRO A 122 10.45 24.26 -8.93
N PRO A 123 11.60 24.86 -8.60
CA PRO A 123 12.89 24.43 -9.16
C PRO A 123 13.12 22.93 -8.93
N GLY A 124 13.58 22.23 -9.96
CA GLY A 124 13.86 20.79 -9.89
C GLY A 124 12.70 19.87 -10.31
N GLN A 125 11.47 20.36 -10.36
CA GLN A 125 10.34 19.59 -10.86
C GLN A 125 10.47 19.41 -12.40
N ARG A 126 10.28 18.18 -12.87
CA ARG A 126 10.33 17.83 -14.29
C ARG A 126 8.91 17.56 -14.80
N ASP A 127 8.62 18.08 -15.97
CA ASP A 127 7.39 17.80 -16.72
C ASP A 127 7.65 16.73 -17.78
N GLY A 128 6.61 16.02 -18.17
CA GLY A 128 6.66 15.05 -19.26
C GLY A 128 6.14 13.67 -18.88
N PHE A 129 6.49 12.70 -19.70
CA PHE A 129 6.16 11.30 -19.43
C PHE A 129 7.07 10.72 -18.35
N ALA A 130 6.48 9.91 -17.50
CA ALA A 130 7.18 9.17 -16.45
C ALA A 130 6.66 7.74 -16.38
N ILE A 131 7.57 6.81 -16.13
CA ILE A 131 7.22 5.51 -15.57
C ILE A 131 6.87 5.78 -14.11
N GLY A 132 5.69 5.35 -13.68
CA GLY A 132 5.28 5.43 -12.29
C GLY A 132 5.93 4.32 -11.45
N SER A 133 5.14 3.63 -10.67
CA SER A 133 5.61 2.49 -9.89
C SER A 133 5.33 1.15 -10.57
N LEU A 134 6.13 0.16 -10.21
CA LEU A 134 5.86 -1.25 -10.43
C LEU A 134 5.91 -1.95 -9.08
N ASP A 135 4.73 -2.34 -8.59
CA ASP A 135 4.57 -2.93 -7.27
C ASP A 135 4.32 -4.43 -7.38
N PHE A 136 5.04 -5.23 -6.60
CA PHE A 136 4.83 -6.66 -6.47
C PHE A 136 4.41 -7.02 -5.05
N TYR A 137 3.32 -7.76 -4.95
CA TYR A 137 2.79 -8.30 -3.71
C TYR A 137 2.95 -9.81 -3.68
N LEU A 138 3.58 -10.30 -2.64
CA LEU A 138 3.78 -11.71 -2.38
C LEU A 138 3.04 -12.07 -1.09
N THR A 139 2.13 -13.04 -1.17
CA THR A 139 1.35 -13.52 -0.02
C THR A 139 1.51 -15.04 0.14
N PRO A 140 2.73 -15.54 0.41
CA PRO A 140 2.95 -16.96 0.60
C PRO A 140 2.18 -17.48 1.83
N GLU A 141 1.59 -18.66 1.70
CA GLU A 141 0.84 -19.30 2.77
C GLU A 141 1.71 -20.33 3.50
N PHE A 142 1.72 -20.25 4.83
CA PHE A 142 2.41 -21.20 5.70
C PHE A 142 1.43 -21.81 6.72
N GLY A 143 0.66 -22.79 6.28
CA GLY A 143 -0.39 -23.40 7.10
C GLY A 143 -1.65 -22.54 7.22
N ALA A 144 -2.56 -22.90 8.14
CA ALA A 144 -3.87 -22.27 8.25
C ALA A 144 -3.85 -20.87 8.89
N ASN A 145 -2.93 -20.64 9.82
CA ASN A 145 -2.96 -19.47 10.69
C ASN A 145 -1.83 -18.49 10.44
N VAL A 146 -0.73 -18.91 9.79
CA VAL A 146 0.39 -18.02 9.47
C VAL A 146 0.06 -17.24 8.21
N LYS A 147 0.11 -15.92 8.32
CA LYS A 147 -0.15 -14.99 7.22
C LYS A 147 1.13 -14.20 6.93
N THR A 148 1.38 -13.96 5.66
CA THR A 148 2.53 -13.16 5.24
C THR A 148 2.12 -12.17 4.17
N LEU A 149 2.77 -11.03 4.15
CA LEU A 149 2.65 -10.06 3.08
C LEU A 149 4.03 -9.43 2.88
N MET A 150 4.52 -9.49 1.65
CA MET A 150 5.70 -8.77 1.21
C MET A 150 5.32 -7.89 0.04
N GLU A 151 5.79 -6.66 0.03
CA GLU A 151 5.53 -5.68 -1.00
C GLU A 151 6.85 -5.04 -1.41
N LEU A 152 7.16 -5.13 -2.70
CA LEU A 152 8.34 -4.54 -3.31
C LEU A 152 7.87 -3.49 -4.32
N ASN A 153 8.35 -2.27 -4.14
CA ASN A 153 8.14 -1.17 -5.08
C ASN A 153 9.40 -0.96 -5.92
N PHE A 154 9.22 -0.81 -7.21
CA PHE A 154 10.26 -0.46 -8.17
C PHE A 154 9.92 0.90 -8.78
N GLY A 155 10.75 1.88 -8.52
CA GLY A 155 10.63 3.25 -9.04
C GLY A 155 11.70 3.55 -10.08
N ALA A 156 11.37 4.30 -11.12
CA ALA A 156 12.34 4.82 -12.07
C ALA A 156 12.91 6.15 -11.56
N THR A 157 14.24 6.27 -11.56
CA THR A 157 14.92 7.50 -11.16
C THR A 157 15.16 8.43 -12.35
N SER A 158 15.34 9.72 -12.08
CA SER A 158 15.50 10.74 -13.11
C SER A 158 16.83 10.67 -13.91
N ASP A 159 17.79 9.92 -13.42
CA ASP A 159 19.08 9.62 -14.07
C ASP A 159 19.06 8.34 -14.92
N GLY A 160 17.89 7.67 -14.99
CA GLY A 160 17.69 6.42 -15.74
C GLY A 160 17.98 5.16 -14.95
N GLY A 161 18.20 5.28 -13.64
CA GLY A 161 18.32 4.15 -12.72
C GLY A 161 16.97 3.60 -12.27
N THR A 162 17.01 2.64 -11.37
CA THR A 162 15.83 2.06 -10.73
C THR A 162 16.07 1.96 -9.22
N THR A 163 15.12 2.41 -8.44
CA THR A 163 15.07 2.16 -7.00
C THR A 163 14.25 0.90 -6.73
N VAL A 164 14.60 0.19 -5.67
CA VAL A 164 13.81 -0.93 -5.14
C VAL A 164 13.63 -0.68 -3.67
N ASP A 165 12.38 -0.56 -3.25
CA ASP A 165 12.03 -0.41 -1.84
C ASP A 165 11.20 -1.59 -1.33
N LEU A 166 11.51 -2.02 -0.10
CA LEU A 166 10.73 -3.02 0.62
C LEU A 166 9.68 -2.30 1.44
N GLU A 167 8.53 -2.02 0.83
CA GLU A 167 7.45 -1.24 1.43
C GLU A 167 6.85 -1.94 2.64
N ARG A 168 6.50 -3.20 2.48
CA ARG A 168 5.98 -4.02 3.55
C ARG A 168 6.67 -5.39 3.58
N MET A 169 6.99 -5.82 4.78
CA MET A 169 7.40 -7.18 5.08
C MET A 169 6.83 -7.54 6.43
N GLN A 170 5.71 -8.26 6.42
CA GLN A 170 5.01 -8.59 7.65
C GLN A 170 4.64 -10.07 7.69
N ILE A 171 4.86 -10.66 8.85
CA ILE A 171 4.51 -12.05 9.17
C ILE A 171 3.53 -12.00 10.33
N GLY A 172 2.39 -12.64 10.17
CA GLY A 172 1.31 -12.62 11.15
C GLY A 172 0.85 -14.01 11.55
N TYR A 173 0.23 -14.07 12.71
CA TYR A 173 -0.48 -15.27 13.19
C TYR A 173 -1.92 -14.88 13.54
N ALA A 174 -2.88 -15.52 12.87
CA ALA A 174 -4.30 -15.33 13.12
C ALA A 174 -4.78 -16.33 14.20
N PHE A 175 -5.16 -15.83 15.36
CA PHE A 175 -5.78 -16.62 16.44
C PHE A 175 -7.29 -16.82 16.21
N GLY A 176 -7.85 -16.06 15.27
CA GLY A 176 -9.25 -16.04 14.87
C GLY A 176 -9.64 -14.64 14.35
N ASP A 177 -10.91 -14.43 14.08
CA ASP A 177 -11.41 -13.14 13.57
C ASP A 177 -11.22 -11.99 14.56
N ALA A 178 -11.16 -12.31 15.85
CA ALA A 178 -11.02 -11.32 16.91
C ALA A 178 -9.57 -10.87 17.11
N LEU A 179 -8.56 -11.63 16.67
CA LEU A 179 -7.16 -11.30 16.90
C LEU A 179 -6.24 -11.87 15.82
N THR A 180 -5.50 -11.02 15.18
CA THR A 180 -4.30 -11.32 14.40
C THR A 180 -3.15 -10.47 14.92
N VAL A 181 -1.99 -11.08 15.11
CA VAL A 181 -0.75 -10.38 15.52
C VAL A 181 0.22 -10.43 14.35
N TRP A 182 0.75 -9.26 13.98
CA TRP A 182 1.71 -9.07 12.91
C TRP A 182 3.05 -8.56 13.47
N LEU A 183 4.14 -8.98 12.86
CA LEU A 183 5.49 -8.49 13.10
C LEU A 183 6.12 -8.10 11.77
N GLY A 184 6.86 -7.00 11.75
CA GLY A 184 7.58 -6.53 10.57
C GLY A 184 7.35 -5.06 10.24
N ARG A 185 7.55 -4.68 8.97
CA ARG A 185 7.23 -3.35 8.43
C ARG A 185 5.83 -3.40 7.83
N PHE A 186 4.97 -2.50 8.28
CA PHE A 186 3.57 -2.41 7.87
C PHE A 186 3.14 -0.94 7.75
N HIS A 187 2.07 -0.67 7.02
CA HIS A 187 1.44 0.64 7.02
C HIS A 187 0.94 0.96 8.42
N THR A 188 1.34 2.11 8.94
CA THR A 188 0.90 2.56 10.28
C THR A 188 -0.62 2.57 10.33
N PRO A 189 -1.27 1.83 11.25
CA PRO A 189 -2.71 1.66 11.24
C PRO A 189 -3.45 2.89 11.75
N PHE A 190 -3.39 3.99 11.00
CA PHE A 190 -4.16 5.19 11.26
C PHE A 190 -4.86 5.70 9.99
N GLY A 191 -6.01 6.35 10.19
CA GLY A 191 -6.82 6.88 9.12
C GLY A 191 -7.49 5.81 8.26
N TYR A 192 -8.22 6.27 7.27
CA TYR A 192 -8.86 5.43 6.26
C TYR A 192 -7.96 5.29 5.02
N TRP A 193 -7.47 6.41 4.47
CA TRP A 193 -6.68 6.39 3.23
C TRP A 193 -5.43 5.54 3.34
N ASN A 194 -4.67 5.71 4.44
CA ASN A 194 -3.43 4.96 4.65
C ASN A 194 -3.65 3.45 4.77
N MET A 195 -4.82 3.03 5.22
CA MET A 195 -5.17 1.61 5.38
C MET A 195 -5.85 1.02 4.14
N ALA A 196 -6.64 1.81 3.40
CA ALA A 196 -7.42 1.34 2.26
C ALA A 196 -6.68 1.43 0.92
N TYR A 197 -5.83 2.46 0.75
CA TYR A 197 -5.15 2.74 -0.50
C TYR A 197 -3.63 2.71 -0.33
N HIS A 198 -3.03 1.56 -0.65
CA HIS A 198 -1.59 1.34 -0.65
C HIS A 198 -0.92 1.90 -1.91
N HIS A 199 0.31 1.44 -2.18
CA HIS A 199 0.90 1.55 -3.51
C HIS A 199 -0.02 0.88 -4.55
N GLY A 200 0.19 1.22 -5.80
CA GLY A 200 -0.64 0.73 -6.89
C GLY A 200 -1.61 1.78 -7.39
N GLY A 201 -1.22 2.41 -8.49
CA GLY A 201 -2.02 3.47 -9.12
C GLY A 201 -3.43 3.00 -9.49
N GLU A 202 -3.63 1.72 -9.79
CA GLU A 202 -4.95 1.19 -10.19
C GLU A 202 -5.96 1.26 -9.04
N ILE A 203 -5.60 0.86 -7.82
CA ILE A 203 -6.54 0.83 -6.69
C ILE A 203 -6.86 2.21 -6.12
N GLN A 204 -6.02 3.21 -6.36
CA GLN A 204 -6.23 4.56 -5.84
C GLN A 204 -7.37 5.28 -6.57
N PRO A 205 -8.28 5.96 -5.86
CA PRO A 205 -9.39 6.70 -6.49
C PRO A 205 -8.92 7.92 -7.29
N SER A 206 -7.78 8.50 -6.95
CA SER A 206 -7.15 9.67 -7.58
C SER A 206 -5.71 9.37 -8.01
N ILE A 207 -5.08 10.25 -8.78
CA ILE A 207 -3.66 10.11 -9.13
C ILE A 207 -2.80 10.44 -7.90
N LEU A 208 -3.05 11.61 -7.31
CA LEU A 208 -2.35 12.02 -6.10
C LEU A 208 -3.01 11.45 -4.85
N ARG A 209 -2.21 11.07 -3.87
CA ARG A 209 -2.64 10.84 -2.49
C ARG A 209 -2.95 12.18 -1.81
N PRO A 210 -3.69 12.22 -0.68
CA PRO A 210 -3.70 13.40 0.19
C PRO A 210 -2.26 13.71 0.63
N ARG A 211 -1.76 14.92 0.36
CA ARG A 211 -0.34 15.29 0.53
C ARG A 211 0.21 15.02 1.93
N MET A 212 -0.60 15.16 2.96
CA MET A 212 -0.18 14.86 4.32
C MET A 212 0.04 13.35 4.58
N LEU A 213 -0.54 12.50 3.72
CA LEU A 213 -0.46 11.04 3.74
C LEU A 213 0.35 10.50 2.54
N ASP A 214 1.09 11.33 1.83
CA ASP A 214 2.07 10.84 0.88
C ASP A 214 3.09 9.94 1.60
N PHE A 215 3.75 9.08 0.86
CA PHE A 215 4.80 8.25 1.43
C PHE A 215 5.97 9.13 1.91
N GLU A 216 6.76 8.61 2.82
CA GLU A 216 7.83 9.36 3.46
C GLU A 216 8.86 9.88 2.44
N ASP A 217 9.21 9.07 1.46
CA ASP A 217 10.14 9.37 0.35
C ASP A 217 9.52 10.27 -0.73
N ASP A 218 8.18 10.32 -0.81
CA ASP A 218 7.44 11.28 -1.64
C ASP A 218 7.18 12.62 -0.90
N GLY A 219 7.72 12.75 0.31
CA GLY A 219 7.65 13.95 1.12
C GLY A 219 6.38 14.08 1.96
N GLY A 220 5.77 12.97 2.32
CA GLY A 220 4.70 12.91 3.32
C GLY A 220 5.15 13.44 4.67
N ILE A 221 4.24 14.12 5.38
CA ILE A 221 4.55 14.76 6.67
C ILE A 221 4.13 13.93 7.88
N LEU A 222 3.47 12.80 7.67
CA LEU A 222 3.05 11.85 8.71
C LEU A 222 3.75 10.50 8.51
N PRO A 223 4.05 9.77 9.59
CA PRO A 223 4.74 8.48 9.52
C PRO A 223 3.78 7.39 9.05
N VAL A 224 3.68 7.17 7.75
CA VAL A 224 2.74 6.23 7.12
C VAL A 224 3.20 4.77 7.21
N HIS A 225 4.49 4.52 7.53
CA HIS A 225 5.04 3.19 7.79
C HIS A 225 5.54 3.03 9.22
N THR A 226 5.45 1.82 9.75
CA THR A 226 6.00 1.43 11.06
C THR A 226 6.66 0.06 10.97
N THR A 227 7.83 -0.08 11.59
CA THR A 227 8.47 -1.38 11.81
C THR A 227 8.29 -1.79 13.26
N GLY A 228 7.61 -2.91 13.51
CA GLY A 228 7.28 -3.30 14.89
C GLY A 228 6.33 -4.48 15.00
N ALA A 229 5.46 -4.41 16.00
CA ALA A 229 4.38 -5.36 16.24
C ALA A 229 3.02 -4.67 16.16
N TRP A 230 2.05 -5.34 15.55
CA TRP A 230 0.69 -4.85 15.36
C TRP A 230 -0.31 -5.94 15.68
N ALA A 231 -1.25 -5.65 16.58
CA ALA A 231 -2.40 -6.49 16.89
C ALA A 231 -3.66 -5.85 16.31
N THR A 232 -4.42 -6.62 15.54
CA THR A 232 -5.69 -6.16 14.95
C THR A 232 -6.74 -7.25 15.07
N GLY A 233 -7.99 -6.86 15.07
CA GLY A 233 -9.11 -7.77 15.08
C GLY A 233 -10.44 -7.05 14.98
N GLY A 234 -11.51 -7.82 14.78
CA GLY A 234 -12.85 -7.29 14.66
C GLY A 234 -13.86 -8.04 15.53
N VAL A 235 -14.76 -7.29 16.15
CA VAL A 235 -15.88 -7.85 16.94
C VAL A 235 -17.19 -7.42 16.29
N ARG A 236 -18.08 -8.38 16.05
CA ARG A 236 -19.44 -8.08 15.55
C ARG A 236 -20.28 -7.46 16.65
N VAL A 237 -21.02 -6.40 16.33
CA VAL A 237 -21.96 -5.70 17.22
C VAL A 237 -23.30 -5.62 16.48
N GLY A 238 -24.10 -6.68 16.58
CA GLY A 238 -25.31 -6.82 15.76
C GLY A 238 -24.97 -6.89 14.26
N PRO A 239 -25.53 -6.01 13.41
CA PRO A 239 -25.18 -5.93 11.99
C PRO A 239 -23.84 -5.25 11.73
N ASP A 240 -23.28 -4.57 12.73
CA ASP A 240 -22.12 -3.72 12.63
C ASP A 240 -20.84 -4.47 13.01
N LYS A 241 -19.66 -3.87 12.76
CA LYS A 241 -18.37 -4.42 13.16
C LYS A 241 -17.48 -3.33 13.78
N LEU A 242 -16.98 -3.58 14.97
CA LEU A 242 -15.91 -2.79 15.59
C LEU A 242 -14.57 -3.43 15.27
N VAL A 243 -13.68 -2.69 14.61
CA VAL A 243 -12.32 -3.11 14.30
C VAL A 243 -11.34 -2.29 15.14
N TYR A 244 -10.37 -2.95 15.75
CA TYR A 244 -9.33 -2.29 16.54
C TYR A 244 -7.94 -2.57 15.96
N ASN A 245 -7.04 -1.64 16.21
CA ASN A 245 -5.62 -1.72 15.88
C ASN A 245 -4.82 -1.21 17.07
N ILE A 246 -3.84 -1.97 17.53
CA ILE A 246 -2.91 -1.58 18.57
C ILE A 246 -1.51 -1.93 18.05
N TYR A 247 -0.59 -0.97 18.06
CA TYR A 247 0.74 -1.23 17.55
C TYR A 247 1.82 -0.56 18.38
N VAL A 248 3.00 -1.16 18.34
CA VAL A 248 4.23 -0.64 18.91
C VAL A 248 5.36 -0.88 17.92
N GLY A 249 6.21 0.10 17.73
CA GLY A 249 7.31 -0.03 16.78
C GLY A 249 8.43 0.97 17.00
N ASN A 250 9.36 0.97 16.06
CA ASN A 250 10.38 1.99 15.99
C ASN A 250 9.74 3.33 15.67
N GLY A 251 10.25 4.41 16.26
CA GLY A 251 9.87 5.76 15.89
C GLY A 251 10.40 6.12 14.50
N ALA A 252 9.78 7.11 13.87
CA ALA A 252 10.32 7.70 12.65
C ALA A 252 11.49 8.63 12.97
N ARG A 253 12.36 8.87 11.99
CA ARG A 253 13.39 9.89 12.00
C ARG A 253 13.22 10.83 10.81
N ILE A 254 13.81 12.02 10.84
CA ILE A 254 13.89 12.93 9.71
C ILE A 254 15.35 13.04 9.30
N ALA A 255 15.67 12.74 8.06
CA ALA A 255 16.99 12.90 7.46
C ALA A 255 16.83 13.51 6.06
N ASP A 256 17.71 14.44 5.70
CA ASP A 256 17.70 15.12 4.39
C ASP A 256 16.35 15.78 4.04
N GLY A 257 15.56 16.13 5.05
CA GLY A 257 14.25 16.76 4.87
C GLY A 257 13.08 15.79 4.70
N GLU A 258 13.30 14.48 4.79
CA GLU A 258 12.30 13.43 4.61
C GLU A 258 12.13 12.59 5.87
N LEU A 259 10.92 12.09 6.11
CA LEU A 259 10.68 11.09 7.14
C LEU A 259 11.25 9.73 6.71
N SER A 260 11.68 8.93 7.68
CA SER A 260 12.09 7.55 7.48
C SER A 260 11.54 6.69 8.62
N PRO A 261 11.00 5.50 8.34
CA PRO A 261 10.35 4.65 9.35
C PRO A 261 11.32 3.85 10.24
N ASN A 262 12.63 4.12 10.22
CA ASN A 262 13.65 3.38 10.98
C ASN A 262 13.52 1.84 10.83
N PRO A 263 13.75 1.27 9.64
CA PRO A 263 13.48 -0.15 9.40
C PRO A 263 14.43 -1.11 10.10
N GLN A 264 15.65 -0.67 10.47
CA GLN A 264 16.69 -1.50 11.06
C GLN A 264 17.11 -1.05 12.46
N GLY A 265 16.15 -0.79 13.31
CA GLY A 265 16.41 -0.32 14.68
C GLY A 265 15.81 1.06 14.90
N ASP A 266 16.01 1.58 16.10
CA ASP A 266 15.42 2.85 16.50
C ASP A 266 16.56 3.81 16.86
N ASP A 267 16.47 5.05 16.42
CA ASP A 267 17.43 6.10 16.72
C ASP A 267 17.34 6.61 18.17
N ASN A 268 16.34 6.12 18.92
CA ASN A 268 16.13 6.47 20.31
C ASN A 268 15.51 5.32 21.11
N ARG A 269 15.30 5.51 22.43
CA ARG A 269 14.73 4.49 23.32
C ARG A 269 13.20 4.51 23.39
N ASN A 270 12.57 5.58 22.91
CA ASN A 270 11.12 5.76 22.99
C ASN A 270 10.45 5.16 21.77
N LYS A 271 9.68 4.12 21.99
CA LYS A 271 8.95 3.43 20.91
C LYS A 271 7.75 4.23 20.43
N ALA A 272 7.44 4.10 19.15
CA ALA A 272 6.15 4.51 18.63
C ALA A 272 5.06 3.61 19.19
N VAL A 273 3.98 4.19 19.69
CA VAL A 273 2.81 3.47 20.20
C VAL A 273 1.56 4.09 19.59
N GLY A 274 0.67 3.26 19.08
CA GLY A 274 -0.57 3.78 18.51
C GLY A 274 -1.76 2.87 18.71
N LEU A 275 -2.92 3.48 18.57
CA LEU A 275 -4.24 2.87 18.72
C LEU A 275 -5.16 3.39 17.61
N GLY A 276 -5.95 2.52 17.01
CA GLY A 276 -7.02 2.85 16.08
C GLY A 276 -8.29 2.06 16.40
N LEU A 277 -9.44 2.72 16.27
CA LEU A 277 -10.76 2.09 16.37
C LEU A 277 -11.58 2.52 15.16
N ASN A 278 -12.19 1.55 14.48
CA ASN A 278 -13.05 1.75 13.33
C ASN A 278 -14.40 1.09 13.58
N TYR A 279 -15.47 1.84 13.48
CA TYR A 279 -16.83 1.33 13.54
C TYR A 279 -17.40 1.26 12.11
N ARG A 280 -17.62 0.05 11.63
CA ARG A 280 -18.23 -0.24 10.33
C ARG A 280 -19.70 -0.51 10.53
N PHE A 281 -20.53 0.34 9.96
CA PHE A 281 -21.96 0.19 10.02
C PHE A 281 -22.42 -0.87 9.03
N GLY A 282 -23.47 -1.60 9.41
CA GLY A 282 -24.19 -2.52 8.55
C GLY A 282 -25.63 -2.11 8.34
N GLY A 283 -26.38 -2.91 7.60
CA GLY A 283 -27.81 -2.68 7.34
C GLY A 283 -28.07 -1.43 6.49
N LYS A 284 -28.84 -0.46 6.99
CA LYS A 284 -29.18 0.75 6.22
C LYS A 284 -28.03 1.74 6.04
N LEU A 285 -27.01 1.64 6.85
CA LEU A 285 -25.81 2.47 6.82
C LEU A 285 -24.58 1.69 6.35
N ASP A 286 -24.81 0.54 5.70
CA ASP A 286 -23.72 -0.22 5.09
C ASP A 286 -22.89 0.67 4.19
N GLY A 287 -21.57 0.46 4.18
CA GLY A 287 -20.60 1.34 3.50
C GLY A 287 -20.15 2.57 4.29
N LEU A 288 -20.73 2.86 5.47
CA LEU A 288 -20.25 3.92 6.37
C LEU A 288 -19.24 3.36 7.37
N VAL A 289 -18.08 4.01 7.45
CA VAL A 289 -17.04 3.74 8.44
C VAL A 289 -16.73 5.02 9.18
N LEU A 290 -16.75 4.99 10.50
CA LEU A 290 -16.25 6.07 11.36
C LEU A 290 -15.06 5.54 12.15
N GLY A 291 -13.97 6.31 12.20
CA GLY A 291 -12.79 5.88 12.92
C GLY A 291 -12.10 7.01 13.68
N VAL A 292 -11.38 6.61 14.72
CA VAL A 292 -10.50 7.47 15.51
C VAL A 292 -9.17 6.76 15.72
N ASN A 293 -8.10 7.53 15.80
CA ASN A 293 -6.76 7.00 16.03
C ASN A 293 -5.90 7.95 16.85
N ALA A 294 -4.90 7.38 17.49
CA ALA A 294 -3.86 8.13 18.21
C ALA A 294 -2.50 7.47 17.98
N LEU A 295 -1.45 8.27 17.88
CA LEU A 295 -0.06 7.85 17.79
C LEU A 295 0.80 8.77 18.64
N ARG A 296 1.72 8.19 19.40
CA ARG A 296 2.79 8.89 20.08
C ARG A 296 4.13 8.27 19.77
N GLN A 297 5.11 9.10 19.42
CA GLN A 297 6.50 8.69 19.19
C GLN A 297 7.48 9.85 19.42
N THR A 298 8.75 9.53 19.57
CA THR A 298 9.83 10.51 19.53
C THR A 298 10.50 10.45 18.17
N VAL A 299 10.65 11.61 17.53
CA VAL A 299 11.25 11.77 16.20
C VAL A 299 12.54 12.58 16.32
N GLY A 300 13.66 12.00 15.93
CA GLY A 300 14.94 12.69 15.77
C GLY A 300 15.05 13.32 14.38
N ALA A 301 15.57 14.54 14.31
CA ALA A 301 15.94 15.17 13.04
C ALA A 301 17.46 15.25 12.92
N TYR A 302 17.99 14.90 11.75
CA TYR A 302 19.40 14.76 11.47
C TYR A 302 19.81 15.62 10.28
N ASP A 303 21.03 16.14 10.34
CA ASP A 303 21.63 16.86 9.20
C ASP A 303 22.30 15.89 8.19
N ALA A 304 22.83 16.42 7.09
CA ALA A 304 23.51 15.63 6.06
C ALA A 304 24.77 14.89 6.56
N LYS A 305 25.24 15.13 7.79
CA LYS A 305 26.35 14.42 8.42
C LYS A 305 25.87 13.38 9.43
N ASP A 306 24.59 13.07 9.43
CA ASP A 306 23.91 12.19 10.39
C ASP A 306 24.06 12.68 11.85
N THR A 307 24.15 14.01 12.05
CA THR A 307 24.20 14.61 13.37
C THR A 307 22.80 15.01 13.82
N LEU A 308 22.43 14.57 15.03
CA LEU A 308 21.13 14.92 15.62
C LEU A 308 21.03 16.45 15.85
N THR A 309 20.07 17.08 15.18
CA THR A 309 19.81 18.53 15.27
C THR A 309 18.68 18.87 16.23
N SER A 310 17.66 18.02 16.30
CA SER A 310 16.53 18.20 17.20
C SER A 310 15.84 16.88 17.52
N ARG A 311 15.06 16.86 18.60
CA ARG A 311 14.12 15.80 18.96
C ARG A 311 12.76 16.39 19.28
N THR A 312 11.73 15.76 18.75
CA THR A 312 10.34 16.15 18.97
C THR A 312 9.54 14.94 19.42
N GLU A 313 8.75 15.07 20.48
CA GLU A 313 7.71 14.13 20.80
C GLU A 313 6.48 14.47 19.94
N LEU A 314 6.18 13.64 18.96
CA LEU A 314 5.01 13.74 18.12
C LEU A 314 3.82 13.05 18.83
N ASN A 315 2.76 13.81 19.11
CA ASN A 315 1.48 13.30 19.55
C ASN A 315 0.42 13.62 18.49
N LEU A 316 -0.07 12.60 17.82
CA LEU A 316 -1.05 12.70 16.75
C LEU A 316 -2.37 12.08 17.21
N VAL A 317 -3.47 12.80 17.04
CA VAL A 317 -4.83 12.29 17.21
C VAL A 317 -5.59 12.58 15.92
N GLY A 318 -6.27 11.58 15.38
CA GLY A 318 -7.01 11.69 14.13
C GLY A 318 -8.41 11.11 14.22
N GLY A 319 -9.25 11.56 13.29
CA GLY A 319 -10.57 11.00 13.06
C GLY A 319 -10.88 10.97 11.58
N HIS A 320 -11.66 9.99 11.16
CA HIS A 320 -12.08 9.86 9.79
C HIS A 320 -13.52 9.38 9.66
N ALA A 321 -14.12 9.73 8.54
CA ALA A 321 -15.38 9.19 8.06
C ALA A 321 -15.21 8.79 6.60
N ALA A 322 -15.59 7.56 6.26
CA ALA A 322 -15.62 7.07 4.90
C ALA A 322 -17.02 6.53 4.61
N TYR A 323 -17.56 6.89 3.45
CA TYR A 323 -18.82 6.38 2.95
C TYR A 323 -18.65 5.91 1.52
N GLU A 324 -18.92 4.65 1.30
CA GLU A 324 -18.80 4.02 0.01
C GLU A 324 -20.01 3.14 -0.26
N MET A 325 -21.02 3.73 -0.85
CA MET A 325 -22.28 3.09 -1.20
C MET A 325 -23.02 3.89 -2.28
N ASN A 326 -23.83 3.22 -3.08
CA ASN A 326 -24.67 3.85 -4.12
C ASN A 326 -23.84 4.74 -5.06
N ASP A 327 -22.71 4.22 -5.52
CA ASP A 327 -21.78 4.88 -6.44
C ASP A 327 -21.01 6.08 -5.84
N TRP A 328 -21.24 6.44 -4.59
CA TRP A 328 -20.50 7.49 -3.89
C TRP A 328 -19.27 6.95 -3.19
N LEU A 329 -18.17 7.68 -3.31
CA LEU A 329 -16.99 7.58 -2.48
C LEU A 329 -16.76 8.92 -1.77
N ILE A 330 -17.02 8.97 -0.48
CA ILE A 330 -16.79 10.17 0.33
C ILE A 330 -15.83 9.80 1.45
N VAL A 331 -14.66 10.45 1.50
CA VAL A 331 -13.67 10.22 2.56
C VAL A 331 -13.25 11.57 3.13
N ALA A 332 -13.37 11.70 4.44
CA ALA A 332 -12.89 12.86 5.19
C ALA A 332 -11.99 12.40 6.33
N GLU A 333 -10.82 13.01 6.46
CA GLU A 333 -9.91 12.76 7.57
C GLU A 333 -9.38 14.08 8.12
N TYR A 334 -9.16 14.12 9.43
CA TYR A 334 -8.53 15.23 10.10
C TYR A 334 -7.59 14.73 11.19
N TYR A 335 -6.41 15.34 11.24
CA TYR A 335 -5.37 15.05 12.22
C TYR A 335 -4.98 16.30 12.98
N ARG A 336 -4.88 16.16 14.29
CA ARG A 336 -4.34 17.15 15.20
C ARG A 336 -3.00 16.65 15.72
N MET A 337 -1.96 17.44 15.56
CA MET A 337 -0.63 17.17 16.06
C MET A 337 -0.34 18.13 17.21
N ILE A 338 0.08 17.58 18.35
CA ILE A 338 0.45 18.33 19.56
C ILE A 338 1.87 17.90 19.89
N ASN A 339 2.84 18.60 19.33
CA ASN A 339 4.24 18.26 19.44
C ASN A 339 4.91 18.93 20.62
N LEU A 340 5.89 18.26 21.23
CA LEU A 340 6.73 18.79 22.29
C LEU A 340 8.18 18.77 21.83
N ASP A 341 8.81 19.94 21.79
CA ASP A 341 10.24 20.05 21.53
C ASP A 341 11.04 19.56 22.75
N LEU A 342 11.85 18.52 22.52
CA LEU A 342 12.69 17.89 23.56
C LEU A 342 14.13 18.42 23.57
N SER A 343 14.52 19.26 22.59
CA SER A 343 15.91 19.69 22.39
C SER A 343 16.17 21.13 22.79
N SER A 344 15.28 22.05 22.45
CA SER A 344 15.50 23.49 22.62
C SER A 344 14.61 24.14 23.65
N GLY A 345 13.67 23.39 24.21
CA GLY A 345 12.73 23.93 25.20
C GLY A 345 11.76 24.97 24.63
N THR A 346 11.54 25.01 23.29
CA THR A 346 10.57 25.93 22.66
C THR A 346 9.12 25.60 23.04
N GLY A 347 8.93 24.47 23.72
CA GLY A 347 7.65 24.12 24.32
C GLY A 347 6.77 23.24 23.43
N ARG A 348 5.47 23.49 23.53
CA ARG A 348 4.44 22.69 22.87
C ARG A 348 3.92 23.43 21.64
N HIS A 349 3.86 22.72 20.53
CA HIS A 349 3.39 23.22 19.24
C HIS A 349 2.11 22.53 18.83
N GLY A 350 1.22 23.26 18.15
CA GLY A 350 -0.06 22.74 17.73
C GLY A 350 -0.31 22.92 16.25
N SER A 351 -0.47 21.82 15.51
CA SER A 351 -0.73 21.80 14.07
C SER A 351 -1.93 20.96 13.73
N GLY A 352 -2.50 21.15 12.53
CA GLY A 352 -3.61 20.34 12.06
C GLY A 352 -3.62 20.21 10.54
N ALA A 353 -4.03 19.03 10.04
CA ALA A 353 -4.16 18.78 8.62
C ALA A 353 -5.37 17.88 8.36
N GLY A 354 -6.02 18.06 7.22
CA GLY A 354 -7.18 17.27 6.87
C GLY A 354 -7.56 17.41 5.40
N TYR A 355 -8.44 16.54 4.95
CA TYR A 355 -9.00 16.58 3.61
C TYR A 355 -10.45 16.08 3.57
N LEU A 356 -11.12 16.43 2.50
CA LEU A 356 -12.39 15.86 2.08
C LEU A 356 -12.26 15.45 0.61
N HIS A 357 -12.47 14.18 0.31
CA HIS A 357 -12.56 13.60 -1.03
C HIS A 357 -13.99 13.19 -1.32
N VAL A 358 -14.51 13.56 -2.46
CA VAL A 358 -15.84 13.18 -2.93
C VAL A 358 -15.72 12.70 -4.36
N GLY A 359 -16.11 11.47 -4.61
CA GLY A 359 -16.20 10.86 -5.92
C GLY A 359 -17.59 10.26 -6.17
N TYR A 360 -17.98 10.19 -7.42
CA TYR A 360 -19.24 9.55 -7.82
C TYR A 360 -19.02 8.72 -9.08
N ALA A 361 -19.28 7.42 -8.99
CA ALA A 361 -19.20 6.53 -10.15
C ALA A 361 -20.51 6.53 -10.93
N PHE A 362 -20.45 6.66 -12.24
CA PHE A 362 -21.62 6.50 -13.08
C PHE A 362 -21.31 5.60 -14.27
N GLN A 363 -22.30 4.83 -14.70
CA GLN A 363 -22.17 3.84 -15.77
C GLN A 363 -20.97 2.87 -15.54
N GLU A 364 -20.63 2.60 -14.28
CA GLU A 364 -19.55 1.68 -13.83
C GLU A 364 -18.14 2.04 -14.34
N ARG A 365 -18.03 3.02 -15.24
CA ARG A 365 -16.77 3.36 -15.91
C ARG A 365 -16.25 4.73 -15.54
N TRP A 366 -17.10 5.69 -15.33
CA TRP A 366 -16.72 7.08 -15.11
C TRP A 366 -16.82 7.44 -13.64
N ALA A 367 -15.74 7.93 -13.05
CA ALA A 367 -15.74 8.39 -11.67
C ALA A 367 -15.06 9.77 -11.55
N PRO A 368 -15.82 10.87 -11.80
CA PRO A 368 -15.36 12.20 -11.45
C PRO A 368 -15.17 12.32 -9.95
N TYR A 369 -14.16 13.08 -9.54
CA TYR A 369 -13.89 13.35 -8.13
C TYR A 369 -13.39 14.76 -7.89
N TYR A 370 -13.60 15.21 -6.65
CA TYR A 370 -13.03 16.43 -6.11
C TYR A 370 -12.42 16.15 -4.75
N ARG A 371 -11.24 16.73 -4.48
CA ARG A 371 -10.62 16.70 -3.15
C ARG A 371 -10.16 18.09 -2.75
N PHE A 372 -10.48 18.48 -1.54
CA PHE A 372 -9.93 19.65 -0.87
C PHE A 372 -9.04 19.21 0.28
N GLU A 373 -7.85 19.77 0.37
CA GLU A 373 -6.88 19.49 1.42
C GLU A 373 -6.45 20.79 2.08
N LYS A 374 -6.19 20.77 3.38
CA LYS A 374 -5.64 21.89 4.12
C LYS A 374 -4.74 21.41 5.24
N ALA A 375 -3.56 22.01 5.34
CA ALA A 375 -2.66 21.87 6.48
C ALA A 375 -2.34 23.24 7.06
N SER A 376 -2.45 23.36 8.38
CA SER A 376 -2.05 24.52 9.17
C SER A 376 -0.97 24.08 10.14
N LEU A 377 0.30 24.28 9.77
CA LEU A 377 1.45 23.75 10.47
C LEU A 377 2.16 24.91 11.19
N ASP A 378 2.52 24.69 12.46
CA ASP A 378 3.33 25.64 13.23
C ASP A 378 4.75 25.64 12.69
N GLN A 379 5.16 26.78 12.11
CA GLN A 379 6.47 26.93 11.46
C GLN A 379 7.61 27.10 12.48
N THR A 380 7.32 27.13 13.76
CA THR A 380 8.33 27.10 14.84
C THR A 380 8.55 25.71 15.41
N ASP A 381 7.71 24.76 15.03
CA ASP A 381 7.84 23.34 15.41
C ASP A 381 9.01 22.69 14.66
N LYS A 382 9.98 22.18 15.41
CA LYS A 382 11.18 21.52 14.87
C LYS A 382 10.87 20.30 14.01
N TYR A 383 9.75 19.62 14.28
CA TYR A 383 9.29 18.51 13.48
C TYR A 383 8.98 18.93 12.04
N PHE A 384 8.24 20.04 11.86
CA PHE A 384 7.91 20.53 10.52
C PHE A 384 9.04 21.32 9.88
N MET A 385 9.83 22.07 10.69
CA MET A 385 10.99 22.79 10.18
C MET A 385 12.04 21.88 9.54
N ALA A 386 12.18 20.65 10.05
CA ALA A 386 13.14 19.69 9.54
C ALA A 386 12.69 18.99 8.25
N GLN A 387 11.40 19.12 7.85
CA GLN A 387 10.85 18.49 6.67
C GLN A 387 10.76 19.46 5.48
N ALA A 388 11.16 19.01 4.30
CA ALA A 388 11.12 19.83 3.07
C ALA A 388 9.69 20.29 2.75
N ASN A 389 8.70 19.43 2.98
CA ASN A 389 7.27 19.68 2.77
C ASN A 389 6.52 20.11 4.05
N GLY A 390 7.23 20.44 5.14
CA GLY A 390 6.66 20.82 6.43
C GLY A 390 6.03 22.21 6.48
N ARG A 391 5.37 22.66 5.40
CA ARG A 391 4.73 23.97 5.28
C ARG A 391 3.22 23.86 5.28
N SER A 392 2.57 24.92 5.78
CA SER A 392 1.11 25.03 5.64
C SER A 392 0.73 25.16 4.17
N TYR A 393 -0.34 24.48 3.79
CA TYR A 393 -0.83 24.52 2.41
C TYR A 393 -2.35 24.38 2.32
N SER A 394 -2.90 24.75 1.16
CA SER A 394 -4.21 24.30 0.70
C SER A 394 -4.08 23.73 -0.71
N ARG A 395 -4.83 22.66 -1.01
CA ARG A 395 -4.83 22.01 -2.32
C ARG A 395 -6.25 21.72 -2.76
N HIS A 396 -6.55 22.04 -4.00
CA HIS A 396 -7.76 21.64 -4.71
C HIS A 396 -7.38 20.65 -5.79
N VAL A 397 -8.08 19.53 -5.85
CA VAL A 397 -7.87 18.47 -6.83
C VAL A 397 -9.21 18.18 -7.50
N VAL A 398 -9.25 18.25 -8.82
CA VAL A 398 -10.39 17.83 -9.64
C VAL A 398 -9.91 16.77 -10.60
N GLY A 399 -10.58 15.65 -10.67
CA GLY A 399 -10.16 14.58 -11.55
C GLY A 399 -11.30 13.74 -12.09
N LEU A 400 -10.92 12.87 -13.01
CA LEU A 400 -11.80 11.91 -13.64
C LEU A 400 -11.05 10.59 -13.77
N ARG A 401 -11.59 9.52 -13.21
CA ARG A 401 -11.14 8.15 -13.44
C ARG A 401 -12.06 7.51 -14.47
N TYR A 402 -11.48 6.85 -15.47
CA TYR A 402 -12.18 6.03 -16.44
C TYR A 402 -11.68 4.58 -16.34
N ASN A 403 -12.55 3.67 -15.94
CA ASN A 403 -12.26 2.24 -15.86
C ASN A 403 -12.38 1.63 -17.26
N LEU A 404 -11.24 1.27 -17.83
CA LEU A 404 -11.18 0.54 -19.10
C LEU A 404 -11.61 -0.91 -18.93
N ASP A 405 -11.17 -1.50 -17.82
CA ASP A 405 -11.34 -2.88 -17.41
C ASP A 405 -11.39 -2.91 -15.86
N PRO A 406 -11.86 -3.96 -15.19
CA PRO A 406 -11.80 -4.10 -13.74
C PRO A 406 -10.39 -3.94 -13.14
N ARG A 407 -9.33 -4.13 -13.92
CA ARG A 407 -7.93 -4.03 -13.52
C ARG A 407 -7.16 -2.96 -14.29
N ALA A 408 -7.83 -2.06 -15.01
CA ALA A 408 -7.17 -1.03 -15.80
C ALA A 408 -7.95 0.27 -15.77
N ALA A 409 -7.27 1.37 -15.49
CA ALA A 409 -7.89 2.68 -15.42
C ALA A 409 -7.01 3.76 -16.07
N VAL A 410 -7.65 4.72 -16.71
CA VAL A 410 -7.05 5.99 -17.12
C VAL A 410 -7.59 7.08 -16.21
N LYS A 411 -6.71 7.92 -15.70
CA LYS A 411 -7.08 9.03 -14.81
C LYS A 411 -6.55 10.33 -15.35
N PHE A 412 -7.37 11.37 -15.23
CA PHE A 412 -7.03 12.78 -15.50
C PHE A 412 -7.17 13.56 -14.21
N GLU A 413 -6.23 14.43 -13.92
CA GLU A 413 -6.25 15.23 -12.70
C GLU A 413 -5.70 16.63 -12.94
N LEU A 414 -6.42 17.62 -12.43
CA LEU A 414 -5.97 18.99 -12.30
C LEU A 414 -5.86 19.31 -10.81
N ASN A 415 -4.73 19.79 -10.38
CA ASN A 415 -4.58 20.24 -9.01
C ASN A 415 -4.01 21.65 -8.94
N ARG A 416 -4.44 22.38 -7.91
CA ARG A 416 -3.93 23.69 -7.55
C ARG A 416 -3.49 23.66 -6.10
N THR A 417 -2.21 23.89 -5.87
CA THR A 417 -1.60 23.92 -4.55
C THR A 417 -1.11 25.32 -4.22
N ASP A 418 -1.53 25.84 -3.08
CA ASP A 418 -1.07 27.10 -2.50
C ASP A 418 -0.27 26.79 -1.24
N ASP A 419 1.05 26.84 -1.35
CA ASP A 419 1.99 26.64 -0.26
C ASP A 419 2.31 27.97 0.42
N LYS A 420 2.16 28.03 1.74
CA LYS A 420 2.51 29.22 2.52
C LYS A 420 4.02 29.52 2.39
N GLY A 421 4.33 30.74 2.01
CA GLY A 421 5.72 31.19 1.78
C GLY A 421 6.24 31.00 0.37
N VAL A 422 5.44 30.39 -0.52
CA VAL A 422 5.67 30.40 -1.97
C VAL A 422 4.82 31.51 -2.57
N GLY A 423 5.42 32.39 -3.35
CA GLY A 423 4.78 33.64 -3.80
C GLY A 423 3.60 33.48 -4.78
N HIS A 424 3.32 32.26 -5.23
CA HIS A 424 2.24 31.93 -6.15
C HIS A 424 1.82 30.47 -6.05
N PRO A 425 0.54 30.14 -6.31
CA PRO A 425 0.08 28.77 -6.39
C PRO A 425 0.69 28.04 -7.59
N THR A 426 0.89 26.73 -7.42
CA THR A 426 1.29 25.82 -8.49
C THR A 426 0.06 25.13 -9.05
N ASP A 427 -0.11 25.20 -10.37
CA ASP A 427 -1.17 24.48 -11.09
C ASP A 427 -0.54 23.29 -11.83
N GLN A 428 -1.08 22.08 -11.68
CA GLN A 428 -0.59 20.88 -12.34
C GLN A 428 -1.71 20.16 -13.09
N PHE A 429 -1.38 19.67 -14.28
CA PHE A 429 -2.15 18.64 -15.00
C PHE A 429 -1.43 17.30 -14.90
N ARG A 430 -2.18 16.22 -14.68
CA ARG A 430 -1.67 14.85 -14.64
C ARG A 430 -2.56 13.93 -15.46
N LEU A 431 -1.92 12.98 -16.12
CA LEU A 431 -2.54 11.83 -16.78
C LEU A 431 -1.85 10.58 -16.26
N GLN A 432 -2.62 9.54 -15.94
CA GLN A 432 -2.09 8.24 -15.51
C GLN A 432 -2.85 7.13 -16.21
N TYR A 433 -2.13 6.13 -16.70
CA TYR A 433 -2.66 4.83 -17.07
C TYR A 433 -2.12 3.81 -16.08
N ALA A 434 -3.01 3.15 -15.36
CA ALA A 434 -2.66 2.22 -14.29
C ALA A 434 -3.34 0.87 -14.50
N ILE A 435 -2.62 -0.21 -14.18
CA ILE A 435 -3.08 -1.59 -14.31
C ILE A 435 -2.79 -2.38 -13.02
N GLY A 436 -3.64 -3.38 -12.74
CA GLY A 436 -3.40 -4.44 -11.75
C GLY A 436 -3.32 -5.81 -12.44
N PHE A 437 -2.49 -6.70 -11.97
CA PHE A 437 -2.30 -8.05 -12.55
C PHE A 437 -2.07 -9.13 -11.49
#